data_68d004db33f650247a10b982192e27a4
#
_entry.id   68d004db33f650247a10b982192e27a4
#
_cell.length_a   1.000
_cell.length_b   1.000
_cell.length_c   1.000
_cell.angle_alpha   90.00
_cell.angle_beta   90.00
_cell.angle_gamma   90.00
#
_symmetry.space_group_name_H-M   'P 1'
#
loop_
_entity.id
_entity.type
_entity.pdbx_description
1 polymer ?
#
loop_
_entity_poly.entity_id
_entity_poly.type
_entity_poly.pdbx_seq_one_letter_code
_entity_poly.pdbx_strand_id
1 'polypeptide(L)'
;MAKGGNPPRVRLSPKMRLQWEKAQGAHVLLHPEGMVQLNESAAVILELCDGSRTADQVVGDLARRFDAPGLAEDISDFLVTARSHGWIVDA
;
A
#
# COMPACT_ATOMS: atom_id res chain seq x y z
N MET A 1 7.81 -15.38 -21.58
CA MET A 1 7.87 -15.12 -21.57
C MET A 1 7.73 -14.48 -21.23
N ALA A 2 7.51 -14.40 -21.28
CA ALA A 2 7.38 -13.98 -21.24
C ALA A 2 7.31 -13.31 -21.05
N LYS A 3 7.24 -13.30 -21.13
CA LYS A 3 7.05 -12.80 -21.04
C LYS A 3 6.84 -12.16 -20.51
N GLY A 4 7.50 -13.01 -20.66
CA GLY A 4 6.93 -12.27 -19.94
C GLY A 4 6.39 -10.92 -19.77
N GLY A 5 5.56 -10.58 -19.45
CA GLY A 5 5.07 -9.25 -19.25
C GLY A 5 5.65 -8.59 -18.02
N ASN A 6 5.41 -7.32 -17.91
CA ASN A 6 5.76 -6.55 -16.73
C ASN A 6 4.88 -6.99 -15.54
N PRO A 7 5.41 -6.94 -14.32
CA PRO A 7 4.56 -7.18 -13.16
C PRO A 7 3.43 -6.15 -13.10
N PRO A 8 2.28 -6.52 -12.55
CA PRO A 8 1.16 -5.59 -12.49
C PRO A 8 1.45 -4.43 -11.53
N ARG A 9 0.86 -3.29 -11.82
CA ARG A 9 0.85 -2.18 -10.89
C ARG A 9 -0.17 -2.47 -9.81
N VAL A 10 0.00 -1.81 -8.66
CA VAL A 10 -0.90 -2.02 -7.53
C VAL A 10 -1.69 -0.76 -7.24
N ARG A 11 -2.91 -0.94 -6.82
CA ARG A 11 -3.75 0.19 -6.41
C ARG A 11 -4.63 -0.22 -5.25
N LEU A 12 -5.11 0.77 -4.52
CA LEU A 12 -6.10 0.55 -3.49
C LEU A 12 -7.36 -0.03 -4.15
N SER A 13 -7.96 -1.03 -3.53
CA SER A 13 -9.20 -1.59 -4.04
C SER A 13 -10.25 -0.48 -4.15
N PRO A 14 -11.06 -0.47 -5.21
CA PRO A 14 -12.12 0.54 -5.35
C PRO A 14 -13.18 0.47 -4.24
N LYS A 15 -13.21 -0.62 -3.48
CA LYS A 15 -14.10 -0.75 -2.33
C LYS A 15 -13.55 -0.09 -1.07
N MET A 16 -12.28 0.34 -1.12
CA MET A 16 -11.59 0.91 0.03
C MET A 16 -11.41 2.40 -0.17
N ARG A 17 -11.33 3.12 0.95
CA ARG A 17 -11.01 4.55 0.92
C ARG A 17 -10.00 4.85 2.00
N LEU A 18 -8.91 5.49 1.62
CA LEU A 18 -7.91 5.98 2.55
C LEU A 18 -8.30 7.41 2.92
N GLN A 19 -8.43 7.69 4.20
CA GLN A 19 -8.93 8.99 4.66
C GLN A 19 -8.17 9.43 5.90
N TRP A 20 -7.85 10.72 5.95
CA TRP A 20 -7.33 11.32 7.18
C TRP A 20 -8.50 11.59 8.11
N GLU A 21 -8.42 11.06 9.32
CA GLU A 21 -9.48 11.26 10.31
C GLU A 21 -9.00 12.26 11.36
N LYS A 22 -9.52 13.46 11.26
CA LYS A 22 -9.08 14.58 12.09
C LYS A 22 -9.32 14.32 13.58
N ALA A 23 -10.46 13.73 13.90
CA ALA A 23 -10.83 13.47 15.29
C ALA A 23 -9.85 12.51 15.96
N GLN A 24 -9.26 11.59 15.21
CA GLN A 24 -8.32 10.62 15.72
C GLN A 24 -6.86 11.02 15.50
N GLY A 25 -6.63 12.04 14.68
CA GLY A 25 -5.29 12.44 14.31
C GLY A 25 -4.53 11.35 13.58
N ALA A 26 -5.22 10.55 12.76
CA ALA A 26 -4.64 9.39 12.11
C ALA A 26 -5.35 9.11 10.80
N HIS A 27 -4.66 8.40 9.91
CA HIS A 27 -5.29 7.86 8.72
C HIS A 27 -6.08 6.63 9.07
N VAL A 28 -7.19 6.44 8.36
CA VAL A 28 -8.01 5.24 8.47
C VAL A 28 -8.25 4.67 7.08
N LEU A 29 -8.43 3.37 7.04
CA LEU A 29 -8.83 2.68 5.82
C LEU A 29 -10.29 2.30 6.00
N LEU A 30 -11.16 2.91 5.20
CA LEU A 30 -12.60 2.62 5.22
C LEU A 30 -12.89 1.49 4.26
N HIS A 31 -13.65 0.51 4.72
CA HIS A 31 -14.09 -0.60 3.90
C HIS A 31 -15.56 -0.89 4.21
N PRO A 32 -16.23 -1.71 3.38
CA PRO A 32 -17.68 -1.88 3.54
C PRO A 32 -18.13 -2.36 4.91
N GLU A 33 -17.23 -3.03 5.63
CA GLU A 33 -17.56 -3.64 6.92
C GLU A 33 -17.10 -2.81 8.12
N GLY A 34 -16.47 -1.65 7.87
CA GLY A 34 -15.98 -0.82 8.95
C GLY A 34 -14.76 -0.02 8.58
N MET A 35 -13.90 0.22 9.56
CA MET A 35 -12.66 0.94 9.31
C MET A 35 -11.50 0.35 10.10
N VAL A 36 -10.31 0.54 9.58
CA VAL A 36 -9.06 0.13 10.22
C VAL A 36 -8.23 1.38 10.44
N GLN A 37 -7.81 1.62 11.67
CA GLN A 37 -6.89 2.70 11.95
C GLN A 37 -5.48 2.28 11.52
N LEU A 38 -4.81 3.15 10.78
CA LEU A 38 -3.49 2.87 10.22
C LEU A 38 -2.43 3.65 10.99
N ASN A 39 -1.27 3.03 11.16
CA ASN A 39 -0.12 3.82 11.60
C ASN A 39 0.40 4.62 10.40
N GLU A 40 1.33 5.53 10.68
CA GLU A 40 1.84 6.43 9.67
C GLU A 40 2.50 5.69 8.51
N SER A 41 3.27 4.65 8.83
CA SER A 41 3.96 3.86 7.79
C SER A 41 2.98 3.18 6.85
N ALA A 42 1.95 2.57 7.40
CA ALA A 42 0.94 1.89 6.60
C ALA A 42 0.22 2.87 5.68
N ALA A 43 -0.11 4.05 6.20
CA ALA A 43 -0.79 5.07 5.40
C ALA A 43 0.08 5.52 4.22
N VAL A 44 1.37 5.77 4.45
CA VAL A 44 2.29 6.18 3.38
C VAL A 44 2.39 5.10 2.31
N ILE A 45 2.49 3.84 2.72
CA ILE A 45 2.57 2.73 1.77
C ILE A 45 1.31 2.68 0.89
N LEU A 46 0.14 2.76 1.51
CA LEU A 46 -1.12 2.70 0.78
C LEU A 46 -1.33 3.90 -0.15
N GLU A 47 -0.84 5.09 0.25
CA GLU A 47 -0.91 6.26 -0.62
C GLU A 47 -0.15 6.07 -1.93
N LEU A 48 0.93 5.30 -1.91
CA LEU A 48 1.69 5.03 -3.13
C LEU A 48 1.06 3.95 -4.00
N CYS A 49 0.07 3.24 -3.48
CA CYS A 49 -0.66 2.23 -4.24
C CYS A 49 -1.80 2.92 -5.02
N ASP A 50 -1.42 3.67 -6.04
CA ASP A 50 -2.35 4.50 -6.82
C ASP A 50 -2.50 4.03 -8.27
N GLY A 51 -1.96 2.85 -8.60
CA GLY A 51 -2.03 2.31 -9.95
C GLY A 51 -0.87 2.74 -10.84
N SER A 52 0.05 3.54 -10.32
CA SER A 52 1.18 4.03 -11.11
C SER A 52 2.47 3.25 -10.87
N ARG A 53 2.50 2.40 -9.85
CA ARG A 53 3.70 1.67 -9.43
C ARG A 53 3.42 0.20 -9.26
N THR A 54 4.43 -0.62 -9.56
CA THR A 54 4.41 -2.03 -9.16
C THR A 54 4.72 -2.14 -7.67
N ALA A 55 4.49 -3.30 -7.07
CA ALA A 55 4.83 -3.53 -5.66
C ALA A 55 6.32 -3.27 -5.40
N ASP A 56 7.19 -3.76 -6.30
CA ASP A 56 8.63 -3.55 -6.15
C ASP A 56 8.99 -2.07 -6.21
N GLN A 57 8.30 -1.30 -7.04
CA GLN A 57 8.54 0.14 -7.13
C GLN A 57 8.10 0.86 -5.86
N VAL A 58 7.00 0.45 -5.26
CA VAL A 58 6.56 1.00 -3.97
C VAL A 58 7.63 0.74 -2.90
N VAL A 59 8.09 -0.51 -2.81
CA VAL A 59 9.14 -0.87 -1.86
C VAL A 59 10.39 -0.04 -2.08
N GLY A 60 10.86 0.01 -3.33
CA GLY A 60 12.09 0.74 -3.65
C GLY A 60 12.01 2.23 -3.38
N ASP A 61 10.89 2.85 -3.76
CA ASP A 61 10.69 4.28 -3.56
C ASP A 61 10.70 4.65 -2.08
N LEU A 62 10.04 3.86 -1.26
CA LEU A 62 9.98 4.13 0.18
C LEU A 62 11.31 3.85 0.87
N ALA A 63 11.98 2.77 0.51
CA ALA A 63 13.27 2.45 1.10
C ALA A 63 14.28 3.56 0.81
N ARG A 64 14.25 4.12 -0.39
CA ARG A 64 15.12 5.24 -0.76
C ARG A 64 14.74 6.52 -0.02
N ARG A 65 13.43 6.81 0.05
CA ARG A 65 12.94 8.03 0.70
C ARG A 65 13.35 8.10 2.16
N PHE A 66 13.29 6.99 2.86
CA PHE A 66 13.64 6.93 4.28
C PHE A 66 15.10 6.56 4.53
N ASP A 67 15.86 6.32 3.44
CA ASP A 67 17.26 5.91 3.52
C ASP A 67 17.46 4.76 4.50
N ALA A 68 16.58 3.77 4.41
CA ALA A 68 16.54 2.66 5.34
C ALA A 68 16.28 1.36 4.59
N PRO A 69 17.34 0.75 4.01
CA PRO A 69 17.16 -0.47 3.21
C PRO A 69 16.55 -1.63 4.00
N GLY A 70 16.72 -1.65 5.31
CA GLY A 70 16.08 -2.66 6.14
C GLY A 70 14.55 -2.59 6.16
N LEU A 71 13.96 -1.45 5.77
CA LEU A 71 12.52 -1.32 5.67
C LEU A 71 11.94 -2.05 4.46
N ALA A 72 12.76 -2.38 3.47
CA ALA A 72 12.25 -2.99 2.24
C ALA A 72 11.47 -4.28 2.53
N GLU A 73 11.99 -5.11 3.42
CA GLU A 73 11.33 -6.35 3.78
C GLU A 73 10.02 -6.10 4.51
N ASP A 74 10.01 -5.15 5.44
CA ASP A 74 8.79 -4.80 6.19
C ASP A 74 7.71 -4.26 5.27
N ILE A 75 8.10 -3.40 4.31
CA ILE A 75 7.16 -2.84 3.35
C ILE A 75 6.61 -3.94 2.45
N SER A 76 7.47 -4.83 1.99
CA SER A 76 7.05 -5.96 1.16
C SER A 76 6.07 -6.85 1.91
N ASP A 77 6.35 -7.15 3.17
CA ASP A 77 5.46 -7.96 4.02
C ASP A 77 4.10 -7.28 4.20
N PHE A 78 4.12 -5.96 4.41
CA PHE A 78 2.87 -5.22 4.53
C PHE A 78 2.05 -5.31 3.24
N LEU A 79 2.69 -5.20 2.08
CA LEU A 79 1.97 -5.28 0.81
C LEU A 79 1.35 -6.67 0.59
N VAL A 80 2.05 -7.73 1.00
CA VAL A 80 1.50 -9.07 0.93
C VAL A 80 0.26 -9.18 1.82
N THR A 81 0.34 -8.65 3.04
CA THR A 81 -0.78 -8.65 3.96
C THR A 81 -1.95 -7.84 3.42
N ALA A 82 -1.67 -6.65 2.90
CA ALA A 82 -2.72 -5.78 2.33
C ALA A 82 -3.43 -6.48 1.17
N ARG A 83 -2.66 -7.15 0.32
CA ARG A 83 -3.24 -7.90 -0.80
C ARG A 83 -4.12 -9.04 -0.30
N SER A 84 -3.66 -9.77 0.72
CA SER A 84 -4.43 -10.90 1.25
C SER A 84 -5.74 -10.45 1.90
N HIS A 85 -5.78 -9.23 2.42
CA HIS A 85 -7.01 -8.66 2.98
C HIS A 85 -7.91 -8.03 1.90
N GLY A 86 -7.44 -7.97 0.67
CA GLY A 86 -8.20 -7.32 -0.40
C GLY A 86 -8.13 -5.80 -0.35
N TRP A 87 -7.20 -5.23 0.41
CA TRP A 87 -7.03 -3.78 0.49
C TRP A 87 -6.41 -3.20 -0.78
N ILE A 88 -5.51 -3.95 -1.40
CA ILE A 88 -4.92 -3.56 -2.68
C ILE A 88 -5.15 -4.65 -3.69
N VAL A 89 -5.23 -4.23 -4.95
CA VAL A 89 -5.46 -5.12 -6.09
C VAL A 89 -4.54 -4.70 -7.23
N ASP A 90 -4.46 -5.55 -8.24
CA ASP A 90 -3.74 -5.19 -9.46
C ASP A 90 -4.52 -4.10 -10.21
N ALA A 91 -3.77 -3.15 -10.72
CA ALA A 91 -4.37 -2.04 -11.47
C ALA A 91 -4.63 -2.42 -12.92
#